data_416a8b1a2dee60e6eceeabc5339949ea
#
_entry.id   416a8b1a2dee60e6eceeabc5339949ea
#
_cell.length_a   1.000
_cell.length_b   1.000
_cell.length_c   1.000
_cell.angle_alpha   90.00
_cell.angle_beta   90.00
_cell.angle_gamma   90.00
#
_symmetry.space_group_name_H-M   'P 1'
#
loop_
_entity.id
_entity.type
_entity.pdbx_description
1 polymer ?
#
loop_
_entity_poly.entity_id
_entity_poly.type
_entity_poly.pdbx_seq_one_letter_code
_entity_poly.pdbx_strand_id
1 'polypeptide(L)'
;MVPTGMTSHVHAFDASEGGSFRSSLTYDAPTGTGKTTAHTDTYHGRFVKLVKNEQVVEVVEFETTDSALRGEMRITISLSEAEGGTEVLAVHDGLPRGLSTADNEAGWRSSLAKLAALVEVG
;
A
#
# COMPACT_ATOMS: atom_id res chain seq x y z
N MET A 1 -4.14 -5.31 -2.32
CA MET A 1 -3.08 -6.09 -1.64
C MET A 1 -3.09 -5.79 -0.15
N VAL A 2 -3.17 -6.81 0.65
CA VAL A 2 -3.29 -6.68 2.11
C VAL A 2 -2.22 -7.54 2.77
N PRO A 3 -1.45 -7.00 3.72
CA PRO A 3 -0.50 -7.79 4.49
C PRO A 3 -1.17 -8.93 5.25
N THR A 4 -0.42 -9.99 5.50
CA THR A 4 -0.91 -11.10 6.33
C THR A 4 -1.24 -10.61 7.73
N GLY A 5 -2.36 -11.07 8.29
CA GLY A 5 -2.83 -10.66 9.62
C GLY A 5 -3.65 -9.38 9.64
N MET A 6 -4.04 -8.87 8.46
CA MET A 6 -4.88 -7.68 8.34
C MET A 6 -6.05 -7.92 7.38
N THR A 7 -7.12 -7.18 7.61
CA THR A 7 -8.31 -7.15 6.75
C THR A 7 -8.49 -5.75 6.22
N SER A 8 -8.85 -5.61 4.94
CA SER A 8 -9.05 -4.31 4.31
C SER A 8 -10.53 -3.98 4.15
N HIS A 9 -10.83 -2.69 4.25
CA HIS A 9 -12.13 -2.14 3.88
C HIS A 9 -11.90 -0.92 2.98
N VAL A 10 -12.41 -0.97 1.77
CA VAL A 10 -12.27 0.12 0.80
C VAL A 10 -13.49 1.04 0.91
N HIS A 11 -13.26 2.29 1.34
CA HIS A 11 -14.31 3.30 1.50
C HIS A 11 -14.60 4.03 0.21
N ALA A 12 -13.57 4.31 -0.57
CA ALA A 12 -13.67 4.99 -1.87
C ALA A 12 -12.55 4.50 -2.78
N PHE A 13 -12.83 4.39 -4.05
CA PHE A 13 -11.83 3.94 -5.03
C PHE A 13 -12.20 4.42 -6.43
N ASP A 14 -11.39 5.30 -6.99
CA ASP A 14 -11.50 5.78 -8.36
C ASP A 14 -10.16 5.54 -9.06
N ALA A 15 -10.07 4.46 -9.82
CA ALA A 15 -8.84 4.03 -10.51
C ALA A 15 -8.66 4.77 -11.84
N SER A 16 -8.58 6.09 -11.77
CA SER A 16 -8.26 6.94 -12.91
C SER A 16 -7.20 7.97 -12.52
N GLU A 17 -6.49 8.55 -13.48
CA GLU A 17 -5.53 9.62 -13.17
C GLU A 17 -6.27 10.79 -12.51
N GLY A 18 -5.74 11.24 -11.38
CA GLY A 18 -6.39 12.24 -10.55
C GLY A 18 -7.49 11.70 -9.64
N GLY A 19 -7.89 10.43 -9.79
CA GLY A 19 -8.88 9.79 -8.95
C GLY A 19 -8.35 9.54 -7.54
N SER A 20 -9.25 9.55 -6.56
CA SER A 20 -8.91 9.37 -5.15
C SER A 20 -9.32 8.00 -4.63
N PHE A 21 -8.69 7.60 -3.54
CA PHE A 21 -9.03 6.38 -2.81
C PHE A 21 -8.91 6.59 -1.31
N ARG A 22 -9.64 5.78 -0.56
CA ARG A 22 -9.57 5.73 0.91
C ARG A 22 -9.81 4.30 1.35
N SER A 23 -8.91 3.78 2.16
CA SER A 23 -8.99 2.41 2.66
C SER A 23 -8.55 2.32 4.11
N SER A 24 -9.07 1.30 4.79
CA SER A 24 -8.66 0.95 6.15
C SER A 24 -8.11 -0.47 6.17
N LEU A 25 -6.98 -0.64 6.86
CA LEU A 25 -6.40 -1.94 7.15
C LEU A 25 -6.54 -2.20 8.65
N THR A 26 -7.20 -3.28 9.01
CA THR A 26 -7.45 -3.65 10.40
C THR A 26 -6.67 -4.91 10.74
N TYR A 27 -5.95 -4.89 11.87
CA TYR A 27 -5.27 -6.08 12.35
C TYR A 27 -6.30 -7.13 12.78
N ASP A 28 -6.11 -8.38 12.33
CA ASP A 28 -6.99 -9.49 12.69
C ASP A 28 -6.81 -9.88 14.15
N ALA A 29 -5.59 -9.73 14.69
CA ALA A 29 -5.29 -10.00 16.08
C ALA A 29 -5.53 -8.76 16.95
N PRO A 30 -6.23 -8.88 18.10
CA PRO A 30 -6.49 -7.74 18.96
C PRO A 30 -5.24 -7.12 19.60
N THR A 31 -4.09 -7.77 19.49
CA THR A 31 -2.80 -7.27 19.98
C THR A 31 -2.09 -6.38 18.97
N GLY A 32 -2.57 -6.32 17.72
CA GLY A 32 -2.00 -5.42 16.71
C GLY A 32 -2.26 -3.96 17.05
N THR A 33 -1.28 -3.09 16.78
CA THR A 33 -1.40 -1.64 17.01
C THR A 33 -1.49 -0.92 15.68
N GLY A 34 -2.61 -0.24 15.44
CA GLY A 34 -2.84 0.55 14.25
C GLY A 34 -2.15 1.92 14.31
N LYS A 35 -1.99 2.54 13.15
CA LYS A 35 -1.36 3.86 13.00
C LYS A 35 -2.36 5.01 13.08
N THR A 36 -3.64 4.75 12.84
CA THR A 36 -4.70 5.75 12.87
C THR A 36 -5.66 5.58 14.04
N THR A 37 -5.90 4.35 14.45
CA THR A 37 -6.60 3.99 15.68
C THR A 37 -5.91 2.79 16.32
N ALA A 38 -6.46 2.26 17.43
CA ALA A 38 -5.82 1.18 18.20
C ALA A 38 -5.48 -0.08 17.37
N HIS A 39 -6.32 -0.42 16.37
CA HIS A 39 -6.16 -1.66 15.59
C HIS A 39 -6.34 -1.45 14.09
N THR A 40 -6.43 -0.21 13.64
CA THR A 40 -6.76 0.10 12.26
C THR A 40 -5.85 1.20 11.72
N ASP A 41 -5.39 1.00 10.49
CA ASP A 41 -4.70 2.02 9.70
C ASP A 41 -5.66 2.49 8.61
N THR A 42 -6.07 3.75 8.67
CA THR A 42 -6.84 4.38 7.61
C THR A 42 -5.95 5.32 6.83
N TYR A 43 -5.96 5.19 5.53
CA TYR A 43 -5.20 6.05 4.65
C TYR A 43 -6.03 6.47 3.46
N HIS A 44 -5.67 7.62 2.88
CA HIS A 44 -6.28 8.12 1.66
C HIS A 44 -5.18 8.62 0.71
N GLY A 45 -5.54 8.74 -0.54
CA GLY A 45 -4.59 9.21 -1.53
C GLY A 45 -5.24 9.44 -2.88
N ARG A 46 -4.39 9.62 -3.88
CA ARG A 46 -4.80 9.82 -5.26
C ARG A 46 -3.82 9.13 -6.21
N PHE A 47 -4.34 8.75 -7.35
CA PHE A 47 -3.52 8.24 -8.45
C PHE A 47 -2.95 9.42 -9.24
N VAL A 48 -1.63 9.61 -9.18
CA VAL A 48 -0.95 10.69 -9.88
C VAL A 48 -0.70 10.32 -11.34
N LYS A 49 -0.39 9.04 -11.58
CA LYS A 49 -0.06 8.54 -12.92
C LYS A 49 -0.50 7.09 -13.05
N LEU A 50 -1.19 6.78 -14.14
CA LEU A 50 -1.57 5.42 -14.50
C LEU A 50 -1.18 5.19 -15.96
N VAL A 51 -0.21 4.32 -16.18
CA VAL A 51 0.21 3.90 -17.52
C VAL A 51 -0.11 2.41 -17.66
N LYS A 52 -1.01 2.09 -18.56
CA LYS A 52 -1.48 0.72 -18.75
C LYS A 52 -0.33 -0.24 -18.96
N ASN A 53 -0.29 -1.31 -18.16
CA ASN A 53 0.71 -2.37 -18.18
C ASN A 53 2.14 -1.93 -17.83
N GLU A 54 2.35 -0.68 -17.40
CA GLU A 54 3.70 -0.15 -17.15
C GLU A 54 3.89 0.42 -15.75
N GLN A 55 3.00 1.30 -15.30
CA GLN A 55 3.26 2.04 -14.07
C GLN A 55 2.01 2.55 -13.37
N VAL A 56 2.04 2.48 -12.05
CA VAL A 56 1.09 3.16 -11.15
C VAL A 56 1.90 4.05 -10.21
N VAL A 57 1.57 5.33 -10.15
CA VAL A 57 2.13 6.27 -9.18
C VAL A 57 0.99 6.80 -8.33
N GLU A 58 1.09 6.61 -7.03
CA GLU A 58 0.10 7.11 -6.09
C GLU A 58 0.76 7.92 -4.98
N VAL A 59 0.03 8.89 -4.45
CA VAL A 59 0.41 9.67 -3.27
C VAL A 59 -0.59 9.33 -2.21
N VAL A 60 -0.10 8.95 -1.03
CA VAL A 60 -0.92 8.43 0.07
C VAL A 60 -0.47 9.00 1.40
N GLU A 61 -1.41 9.19 2.32
CA GLU A 61 -1.07 9.55 3.70
C GLU A 61 -2.02 8.88 4.69
N PHE A 62 -1.51 8.65 5.89
CA PHE A 62 -2.32 8.13 6.99
C PHE A 62 -3.23 9.23 7.54
N GLU A 63 -4.47 8.86 7.87
CA GLU A 63 -5.41 9.75 8.57
C GLU A 63 -5.11 9.66 10.07
N THR A 64 -4.17 10.48 10.52
CA THR A 64 -3.70 10.46 11.91
C THR A 64 -3.43 11.87 12.42
N THR A 65 -3.54 12.04 13.74
CA THR A 65 -3.12 13.26 14.45
C THR A 65 -1.69 13.16 14.97
N ASP A 66 -1.08 11.99 14.90
CA ASP A 66 0.30 11.79 15.33
C ASP A 66 1.27 12.39 14.31
N SER A 67 2.00 13.43 14.70
CA SER A 67 2.95 14.11 13.83
C SER A 67 4.07 13.20 13.32
N ALA A 68 4.38 12.13 14.02
CA ALA A 68 5.40 11.16 13.60
C ALA A 68 4.93 10.26 12.44
N LEU A 69 3.61 10.18 12.22
CA LEU A 69 2.99 9.36 11.17
C LEU A 69 2.35 10.19 10.06
N ARG A 70 2.39 11.52 10.17
CA ARG A 70 1.79 12.42 9.17
C ARG A 70 2.72 12.65 8.00
N GLY A 71 2.12 12.98 6.87
CA GLY A 71 2.83 13.41 5.67
C GLY A 71 2.54 12.52 4.48
N GLU A 72 2.65 13.10 3.29
CA GLU A 72 2.43 12.38 2.05
C GLU A 72 3.59 11.44 1.76
N MET A 73 3.25 10.23 1.36
CA MET A 73 4.18 9.23 0.84
C MET A 73 3.91 9.03 -0.64
N ARG A 74 4.94 8.67 -1.38
CA ARG A 74 4.79 8.33 -2.80
C ARG A 74 5.08 6.84 -2.99
N ILE A 75 4.16 6.15 -3.65
CA ILE A 75 4.33 4.75 -4.02
C ILE A 75 4.37 4.68 -5.55
N THR A 76 5.44 4.12 -6.07
CA THR A 76 5.61 3.89 -7.49
C THR A 76 5.69 2.39 -7.73
N ILE A 77 4.77 1.86 -8.52
CA ILE A 77 4.77 0.45 -8.91
C ILE A 77 5.05 0.41 -10.41
N SER A 78 6.16 -0.20 -10.78
CA SER A 78 6.58 -0.32 -12.17
C SER A 78 6.55 -1.78 -12.61
N LEU A 79 6.06 -2.01 -13.82
CA LEU A 79 5.99 -3.32 -14.43
C LEU A 79 6.93 -3.35 -15.65
N SER A 80 7.74 -4.39 -15.76
CA SER A 80 8.60 -4.57 -16.92
C SER A 80 8.59 -6.04 -17.35
N GLU A 81 8.84 -6.26 -18.63
CA GLU A 81 8.93 -7.63 -19.15
C GLU A 81 10.16 -8.32 -18.58
N ALA A 82 9.96 -9.56 -18.16
CA ALA A 82 11.03 -10.45 -17.71
C ALA A 82 10.87 -11.82 -18.38
N GLU A 83 11.93 -12.58 -18.42
CA GLU A 83 11.87 -13.92 -18.98
C GLU A 83 10.83 -14.77 -18.22
N GLY A 84 9.81 -15.22 -18.94
CA GLY A 84 8.73 -16.02 -18.38
C GLY A 84 7.68 -15.27 -17.59
N GLY A 85 7.69 -13.94 -17.60
CA GLY A 85 6.69 -13.19 -16.85
C GLY A 85 6.90 -11.69 -16.82
N THR A 86 6.50 -11.08 -15.71
CA THR A 86 6.57 -9.65 -15.47
C THR A 86 7.31 -9.38 -14.17
N GLU A 87 8.28 -8.46 -14.21
CA GLU A 87 8.92 -7.96 -13.01
C GLU A 87 8.09 -6.82 -12.43
N VAL A 88 7.82 -6.87 -11.13
CA VAL A 88 7.11 -5.84 -10.39
C VAL A 88 8.10 -5.16 -9.43
N LEU A 89 8.30 -3.87 -9.59
CA LEU A 89 9.11 -3.08 -8.67
C LEU A 89 8.22 -2.06 -7.96
N ALA A 90 8.16 -2.15 -6.63
CA ALA A 90 7.45 -1.18 -5.81
C ALA A 90 8.45 -0.34 -5.03
N VAL A 91 8.36 0.98 -5.17
CA VAL A 91 9.18 1.94 -4.45
C VAL A 91 8.27 2.80 -3.58
N HIS A 92 8.54 2.84 -2.29
CA HIS A 92 7.76 3.59 -1.32
C HIS A 92 8.65 4.68 -0.70
N ASP A 93 8.44 5.92 -1.13
CA ASP A 93 9.22 7.08 -0.71
C ASP A 93 8.46 7.95 0.29
N GLY A 94 9.20 8.70 1.09
CA GLY A 94 8.63 9.69 1.99
C GLY A 94 8.01 9.08 3.24
N LEU A 95 8.53 7.96 3.74
CA LEU A 95 8.03 7.36 4.98
C LEU A 95 8.10 8.33 6.14
N PRO A 96 6.99 8.53 6.90
CA PRO A 96 7.03 9.31 8.12
C PRO A 96 8.06 8.74 9.12
N ARG A 97 8.65 9.62 9.93
CA ARG A 97 9.68 9.22 10.89
C ARG A 97 9.22 8.18 11.92
N GLY A 98 7.92 8.14 12.23
CA GLY A 98 7.35 7.17 13.16
C GLY A 98 7.11 5.80 12.56
N LEU A 99 7.36 5.62 11.26
CA LEU A 99 7.16 4.36 10.57
C LEU A 99 8.48 3.62 10.45
N SER A 100 8.50 2.36 10.91
CA SER A 100 9.68 1.50 10.75
C SER A 100 9.85 1.10 9.29
N THR A 101 11.02 1.35 8.71
CA THR A 101 11.36 0.90 7.36
C THR A 101 11.29 -0.62 7.24
N ALA A 102 11.76 -1.33 8.27
CA ALA A 102 11.74 -2.79 8.29
C ALA A 102 10.31 -3.34 8.32
N ASP A 103 9.43 -2.75 9.12
CA ASP A 103 8.03 -3.15 9.20
C ASP A 103 7.28 -2.88 7.89
N ASN A 104 7.55 -1.72 7.28
CA ASN A 104 6.97 -1.37 5.99
C ASN A 104 7.43 -2.35 4.90
N GLU A 105 8.70 -2.70 4.86
CA GLU A 105 9.23 -3.68 3.92
C GLU A 105 8.60 -5.06 4.13
N ALA A 106 8.45 -5.50 5.38
CA ALA A 106 7.80 -6.77 5.68
C ALA A 106 6.34 -6.80 5.20
N GLY A 107 5.60 -5.70 5.38
CA GLY A 107 4.24 -5.54 4.86
C GLY A 107 4.18 -5.64 3.35
N TRP A 108 5.10 -4.98 2.64
CA TRP A 108 5.20 -5.06 1.19
C TRP A 108 5.54 -6.47 0.70
N ARG A 109 6.48 -7.14 1.34
CA ARG A 109 6.84 -8.53 1.00
C ARG A 109 5.65 -9.46 1.15
N SER A 110 4.90 -9.32 2.25
CA SER A 110 3.69 -10.11 2.50
C SER A 110 2.62 -9.86 1.43
N SER A 111 2.37 -8.61 1.08
CA SER A 111 1.38 -8.23 0.07
C SER A 111 1.76 -8.72 -1.32
N LEU A 112 3.04 -8.56 -1.70
CA LEU A 112 3.54 -9.02 -3.01
C LEU A 112 3.55 -10.55 -3.10
N ALA A 113 3.82 -11.25 -2.00
CA ALA A 113 3.75 -12.71 -1.98
C ALA A 113 2.31 -13.20 -2.21
N LYS A 114 1.31 -12.51 -1.64
CA LYS A 114 -0.10 -12.82 -1.90
C LYS A 114 -0.48 -12.57 -3.36
N LEU A 115 0.01 -11.47 -3.94
CA LEU A 115 -0.20 -11.18 -5.35
C LEU A 115 0.43 -12.26 -6.23
N ALA A 116 1.66 -12.66 -5.96
CA ALA A 116 2.35 -13.72 -6.69
C ALA A 116 1.56 -15.04 -6.64
N ALA A 117 1.09 -15.42 -5.45
CA ALA A 117 0.27 -16.61 -5.28
C ALA A 117 -1.03 -16.56 -6.09
N LEU A 118 -1.62 -15.37 -6.24
CA LEU A 118 -2.86 -15.17 -6.98
C LEU A 118 -2.65 -15.26 -8.50
N VAL A 119 -1.56 -14.72 -9.04
CA VAL A 119 -1.31 -14.61 -10.49
C VAL A 119 -0.44 -15.72 -11.07
N GLU A 120 0.30 -16.43 -10.21
CA GLU A 120 1.19 -17.53 -10.63
C GLU A 120 0.54 -18.91 -10.51
N VAL A 121 -0.77 -18.97 -10.38
CA VAL A 121 -1.50 -20.24 -10.43
C VAL A 121 -1.45 -20.77 -11.85
N GLY A 122 -0.60 -21.70 -12.04
CA GLY A 122 -0.40 -22.36 -13.32
C GLY A 122 -1.27 -23.57 -13.52
#